data_e9c004ce811c56fbd51780255e5027bc
#
_entry.id   e9c004ce811c56fbd51780255e5027bc
#
_cell.length_a   1.000
_cell.length_b   1.000
_cell.length_c   1.000
_cell.angle_alpha   90.00
_cell.angle_beta   90.00
_cell.angle_gamma   90.00
#
_symmetry.space_group_name_H-M   'P 1'
#
loop_
_entity.id
_entity.type
_entity.pdbx_description
1 polymer ?
#
loop_
_entity_poly.entity_id
_entity_poly.type
_entity_poly.pdbx_seq_one_letter_code
_entity_poly.pdbx_strand_id
1 'polypeptide(L)'
;MKTAITTMRTLALALFIAAATTAADAQGALKRVYDETIDPMTQIDEALAKASAGGKYVVCQVGGNWCPWCLRFADFAEKDTAVSKAIADNFVFIHVNYDPRKASAAKAQGNTANSNSANASSNTANATAAATTAGGADKTAAMMKRLGNPARFGFPVFVVLDERGNVLHTQDSSFLEEGNGYSEKKVLRFLKNWTPKAVKPTDGNKR
;
A
#
# COMPACT_ATOMS: atom_id res chain seq x y z
N MET A 1 -35.98 26.40 62.07
CA MET A 1 -35.76 26.75 60.67
C MET A 1 -34.31 26.56 60.30
N LYS A 2 -33.75 25.34 60.46
CA LYS A 2 -32.30 25.03 60.05
C LYS A 2 -32.08 23.66 59.41
N THR A 3 -33.11 23.05 58.85
CA THR A 3 -32.98 21.67 58.24
C THR A 3 -33.31 21.54 56.76
N ALA A 4 -33.53 22.67 56.07
CA ALA A 4 -33.92 22.59 54.61
C ALA A 4 -32.87 22.99 53.62
N ILE A 5 -31.61 23.29 54.00
CA ILE A 5 -30.58 23.78 53.10
C ILE A 5 -29.53 22.70 52.77
N THR A 6 -29.50 21.58 53.50
CA THR A 6 -28.42 20.55 53.31
C THR A 6 -28.73 19.49 52.25
N THR A 7 -30.00 19.34 51.88
CA THR A 7 -30.41 18.29 50.89
C THR A 7 -30.34 18.74 49.44
N MET A 8 -30.12 20.01 49.14
CA MET A 8 -30.08 20.52 47.76
C MET A 8 -28.67 20.58 47.15
N ARG A 9 -27.62 20.35 47.98
CA ARG A 9 -26.22 20.38 47.48
C ARG A 9 -25.68 19.03 47.04
N THR A 10 -26.31 17.93 47.39
CA THR A 10 -25.84 16.58 47.02
C THR A 10 -26.45 16.05 45.73
N LEU A 11 -27.52 16.68 45.20
CA LEU A 11 -28.13 16.25 43.93
C LEU A 11 -27.48 16.89 42.70
N ALA A 12 -26.72 17.98 42.83
CA ALA A 12 -26.09 18.68 41.73
C ALA A 12 -24.73 18.08 41.33
N LEU A 13 -24.14 17.23 42.17
CA LEU A 13 -22.82 16.65 41.90
C LEU A 13 -22.90 15.28 41.22
N ALA A 14 -24.06 14.64 41.17
CA ALA A 14 -24.25 13.32 40.55
C ALA A 14 -24.58 13.36 39.04
N LEU A 15 -24.87 14.55 38.47
CA LEU A 15 -25.27 14.69 37.07
C LEU A 15 -24.11 15.08 36.14
N PHE A 16 -22.91 15.31 36.66
CA PHE A 16 -21.75 15.75 35.86
C PHE A 16 -20.75 14.62 35.47
N ILE A 17 -20.99 13.38 35.90
CA ILE A 17 -20.04 12.27 35.64
C ILE A 17 -20.49 11.37 34.46
N ALA A 18 -21.67 11.58 33.89
CA ALA A 18 -22.22 10.71 32.85
C ALA A 18 -22.00 11.20 31.39
N ALA A 19 -21.22 12.28 31.16
CA ALA A 19 -21.04 12.85 29.82
C ALA A 19 -19.61 12.76 29.29
N ALA A 20 -18.72 11.95 29.88
CA ALA A 20 -17.30 11.89 29.47
C ALA A 20 -16.85 10.56 28.90
N THR A 21 -17.72 9.70 28.36
CA THR A 21 -17.32 8.39 27.83
C THR A 21 -17.96 8.06 26.51
N THR A 22 -17.89 8.96 25.51
CA THR A 22 -18.21 8.58 24.10
C THR A 22 -17.46 9.42 23.07
N ALA A 23 -16.15 9.59 23.24
CA ALA A 23 -15.32 10.24 22.21
C ALA A 23 -14.09 9.39 21.82
N ALA A 24 -14.10 8.08 22.01
CA ALA A 24 -12.92 7.25 21.81
C ALA A 24 -12.99 6.25 20.65
N ASP A 25 -14.05 6.19 19.85
CA ASP A 25 -14.16 5.18 18.76
C ASP A 25 -14.74 5.71 17.45
N ALA A 26 -14.38 6.94 17.06
CA ALA A 26 -14.69 7.44 15.71
C ALA A 26 -13.47 7.49 14.80
N GLN A 27 -12.48 6.61 14.98
CA GLN A 27 -11.53 6.31 13.92
C GLN A 27 -12.20 5.29 13.00
N GLY A 28 -12.97 5.78 12.03
CA GLY A 28 -13.60 4.95 11.01
C GLY A 28 -12.56 4.01 10.39
N ALA A 29 -12.95 2.75 10.20
CA ALA A 29 -12.09 1.74 9.58
C ALA A 29 -11.50 2.30 8.26
N LEU A 30 -10.18 2.20 8.10
CA LEU A 30 -9.50 2.66 6.90
C LEU A 30 -10.05 1.94 5.67
N LYS A 31 -10.27 2.68 4.59
CA LYS A 31 -10.80 2.18 3.33
C LYS A 31 -9.86 1.14 2.72
N ARG A 32 -10.41 0.00 2.30
CA ARG A 32 -9.68 -0.99 1.51
C ARG A 32 -9.46 -0.43 0.10
N VAL A 33 -8.21 -0.35 -0.33
CA VAL A 33 -7.83 0.27 -1.62
C VAL A 33 -7.13 -0.70 -2.57
N TYR A 34 -6.71 -1.87 -2.09
CA TYR A 34 -6.08 -2.88 -2.91
C TYR A 34 -7.14 -3.81 -3.51
N ASP A 35 -7.20 -3.90 -4.83
CA ASP A 35 -8.00 -4.91 -5.51
C ASP A 35 -7.24 -6.23 -5.53
N GLU A 36 -7.74 -7.22 -4.80
CA GLU A 36 -7.12 -8.53 -4.65
C GLU A 36 -7.43 -9.48 -5.84
N THR A 37 -8.32 -9.05 -6.75
CA THR A 37 -8.77 -9.82 -7.92
C THR A 37 -8.01 -9.48 -9.18
N ILE A 38 -7.46 -8.29 -9.29
CA ILE A 38 -6.69 -7.83 -10.45
C ILE A 38 -5.35 -8.57 -10.54
N ASP A 39 -4.99 -8.96 -11.75
CA ASP A 39 -3.64 -9.43 -12.05
C ASP A 39 -2.64 -8.27 -11.90
N PRO A 40 -1.66 -8.34 -10.98
CA PRO A 40 -0.74 -7.24 -10.73
C PRO A 40 0.14 -6.90 -11.94
N MET A 41 0.45 -7.85 -12.82
CA MET A 41 1.21 -7.58 -14.04
C MET A 41 0.39 -6.76 -15.03
N THR A 42 -0.87 -7.13 -15.24
CA THR A 42 -1.82 -6.38 -16.07
C THR A 42 -2.05 -4.97 -15.52
N GLN A 43 -2.22 -4.84 -14.21
CA GLN A 43 -2.39 -3.54 -13.55
C GLN A 43 -1.21 -2.60 -13.79
N ILE A 44 0.02 -3.13 -13.71
CA ILE A 44 1.24 -2.36 -13.99
C ILE A 44 1.29 -1.96 -15.47
N ASP A 45 0.97 -2.87 -16.41
CA ASP A 45 0.99 -2.58 -17.85
C ASP A 45 -0.03 -1.49 -18.23
N GLU A 46 -1.24 -1.55 -17.69
CA GLU A 46 -2.25 -0.52 -17.87
C GLU A 46 -1.81 0.85 -17.31
N ALA A 47 -1.16 0.84 -16.13
CA ALA A 47 -0.64 2.05 -15.53
C ALA A 47 0.48 2.67 -16.38
N LEU A 48 1.37 1.84 -16.94
CA LEU A 48 2.44 2.29 -17.84
C LEU A 48 1.87 2.87 -19.14
N ALA A 49 0.85 2.25 -19.72
CA ALA A 49 0.19 2.79 -20.91
C ALA A 49 -0.42 4.18 -20.65
N LYS A 50 -1.11 4.35 -19.51
CA LYS A 50 -1.66 5.64 -19.08
C LYS A 50 -0.56 6.67 -18.80
N ALA A 51 0.52 6.26 -18.15
CA ALA A 51 1.64 7.13 -17.83
C ALA A 51 2.35 7.63 -19.09
N SER A 52 2.63 6.75 -20.04
CA SER A 52 3.23 7.08 -21.32
C SER A 52 2.38 8.08 -22.12
N ALA A 53 1.07 7.85 -22.21
CA ALA A 53 0.15 8.76 -22.89
C ALA A 53 0.06 10.14 -22.22
N GLY A 54 0.22 10.21 -20.89
CA GLY A 54 0.13 11.45 -20.12
C GLY A 54 1.47 12.14 -19.83
N GLY A 55 2.59 11.61 -20.32
CA GLY A 55 3.92 12.14 -19.99
C GLY A 55 4.28 12.02 -18.51
N LYS A 56 3.73 11.03 -17.81
CA LYS A 56 3.89 10.78 -16.38
C LYS A 56 4.76 9.55 -16.13
N TYR A 57 5.13 9.36 -14.86
CA TYR A 57 5.70 8.12 -14.37
C TYR A 57 4.68 7.30 -13.59
N VAL A 58 5.01 6.07 -13.22
CA VAL A 58 4.17 5.21 -12.38
C VAL A 58 4.75 5.14 -10.99
N VAL A 59 3.90 5.26 -9.98
CA VAL A 59 4.25 4.91 -8.59
C VAL A 59 3.40 3.72 -8.18
N CYS A 60 4.06 2.61 -7.91
CA CYS A 60 3.46 1.41 -7.36
C CYS A 60 3.58 1.44 -5.83
N GLN A 61 2.48 1.60 -5.12
CA GLN A 61 2.42 1.32 -3.68
C GLN A 61 2.19 -0.18 -3.50
N VAL A 62 3.25 -0.93 -3.21
CA VAL A 62 3.18 -2.38 -2.99
C VAL A 62 2.81 -2.66 -1.54
N GLY A 63 1.80 -3.49 -1.35
CA GLY A 63 1.28 -3.83 -0.03
C GLY A 63 -0.03 -4.62 -0.12
N GLY A 64 -0.97 -4.37 0.80
CA GLY A 64 -2.27 -5.04 0.78
C GLY A 64 -3.22 -4.50 1.84
N ASN A 65 -4.47 -4.92 1.74
CA ASN A 65 -5.50 -4.54 2.71
C ASN A 65 -5.27 -5.10 4.13
N TRP A 66 -4.34 -6.03 4.29
CA TRP A 66 -3.89 -6.57 5.57
C TRP A 66 -2.89 -5.66 6.29
N CYS A 67 -2.37 -4.62 5.62
CA CYS A 67 -1.29 -3.77 6.09
C CYS A 67 -1.85 -2.41 6.57
N PRO A 68 -1.91 -2.14 7.88
CA PRO A 68 -2.47 -0.88 8.39
C PRO A 68 -1.74 0.37 7.88
N TRP A 69 -0.40 0.32 7.77
CA TRP A 69 0.40 1.43 7.25
C TRP A 69 0.16 1.70 5.77
N CYS A 70 -0.16 0.65 4.99
CA CYS A 70 -0.54 0.79 3.59
C CYS A 70 -1.86 1.59 3.45
N LEU A 71 -2.84 1.25 4.28
CA LEU A 71 -4.14 1.93 4.26
C LEU A 71 -4.06 3.35 4.82
N ARG A 72 -3.20 3.58 5.84
CA ARG A 72 -2.93 4.93 6.36
C ARG A 72 -2.29 5.83 5.31
N PHE A 73 -1.36 5.31 4.51
CA PHE A 73 -0.79 6.10 3.42
C PHE A 73 -1.83 6.46 2.37
N ALA A 74 -2.67 5.50 1.98
CA ALA A 74 -3.72 5.77 1.00
C ALA A 74 -4.71 6.84 1.49
N ASP A 75 -5.15 6.75 2.76
CA ASP A 75 -6.02 7.74 3.39
C ASP A 75 -5.34 9.12 3.48
N PHE A 76 -4.08 9.16 3.87
CA PHE A 76 -3.29 10.39 3.92
C PHE A 76 -3.15 11.02 2.53
N ALA A 77 -2.77 10.25 1.52
CA ALA A 77 -2.56 10.73 0.16
C ALA A 77 -3.87 11.22 -0.50
N GLU A 78 -5.02 10.63 -0.13
CA GLU A 78 -6.35 11.07 -0.59
C GLU A 78 -6.78 12.40 0.07
N LYS A 79 -6.47 12.58 1.36
CA LYS A 79 -6.90 13.74 2.16
C LYS A 79 -5.98 14.95 2.06
N ASP A 80 -4.69 14.73 1.90
CA ASP A 80 -3.71 15.81 1.79
C ASP A 80 -3.72 16.41 0.37
N THR A 81 -4.19 17.63 0.27
CA THR A 81 -4.38 18.32 -1.03
C THR A 81 -3.07 18.50 -1.79
N ALA A 82 -1.96 18.78 -1.11
CA ALA A 82 -0.68 19.01 -1.75
C ALA A 82 -0.09 17.70 -2.29
N VAL A 83 -0.19 16.62 -1.51
CA VAL A 83 0.26 15.29 -1.91
C VAL A 83 -0.61 14.74 -3.04
N SER A 84 -1.94 14.82 -2.91
CA SER A 84 -2.90 14.39 -3.94
C SER A 84 -2.64 15.10 -5.27
N LYS A 85 -2.43 16.42 -5.23
CA LYS A 85 -2.09 17.21 -6.41
C LYS A 85 -0.75 16.81 -7.00
N ALA A 86 0.29 16.64 -6.19
CA ALA A 86 1.62 16.25 -6.67
C ALA A 86 1.59 14.88 -7.37
N ILE A 87 0.81 13.94 -6.82
CA ILE A 87 0.57 12.64 -7.44
C ILE A 87 -0.17 12.82 -8.76
N ALA A 88 -1.32 13.50 -8.77
CA ALA A 88 -2.16 13.67 -9.95
C ALA A 88 -1.42 14.35 -11.11
N ASP A 89 -0.60 15.34 -10.83
CA ASP A 89 0.13 16.09 -11.86
C ASP A 89 1.24 15.26 -12.52
N ASN A 90 1.92 14.38 -11.79
CA ASN A 90 3.19 13.78 -12.24
C ASN A 90 3.18 12.26 -12.40
N PHE A 91 2.21 11.58 -11.79
CA PHE A 91 2.23 10.13 -11.70
C PHE A 91 0.89 9.47 -12.04
N VAL A 92 0.96 8.24 -12.51
CA VAL A 92 -0.12 7.26 -12.39
C VAL A 92 0.18 6.46 -11.13
N PHE A 93 -0.60 6.67 -10.08
CA PHE A 93 -0.41 6.01 -8.79
C PHE A 93 -1.33 4.79 -8.71
N ILE A 94 -0.75 3.62 -8.38
CA ILE A 94 -1.50 2.37 -8.26
C ILE A 94 -1.19 1.64 -6.96
N HIS A 95 -2.21 0.99 -6.40
CA HIS A 95 -2.08 0.10 -5.25
C HIS A 95 -1.90 -1.34 -5.75
N VAL A 96 -0.67 -1.86 -5.66
CA VAL A 96 -0.33 -3.20 -6.15
C VAL A 96 -0.42 -4.19 -5.01
N ASN A 97 -1.38 -5.11 -5.10
CA ASN A 97 -1.62 -6.10 -4.05
C ASN A 97 -0.51 -7.14 -3.98
N TYR A 98 0.07 -7.29 -2.79
CA TYR A 98 0.98 -8.35 -2.41
C TYR A 98 0.32 -9.23 -1.36
N ASP A 99 0.17 -10.53 -1.64
CA ASP A 99 -0.33 -11.49 -0.66
C ASP A 99 0.83 -12.35 -0.14
N PRO A 100 1.23 -12.18 1.14
CA PRO A 100 2.34 -12.93 1.72
C PRO A 100 2.10 -14.43 1.75
N ARG A 101 0.84 -14.89 1.77
CA ARG A 101 0.48 -16.32 1.75
C ARG A 101 0.75 -16.92 0.39
N LYS A 102 0.40 -16.21 -0.69
CA LYS A 102 0.71 -16.62 -2.07
C LYS A 102 2.21 -16.65 -2.31
N ALA A 103 2.93 -15.65 -1.81
CA ALA A 103 4.39 -15.59 -1.92
C ALA A 103 5.10 -16.74 -1.16
N SER A 104 4.58 -17.15 0.00
CA SER A 104 5.11 -18.29 0.76
C SER A 104 4.85 -19.62 0.07
N ALA A 105 3.68 -19.79 -0.55
CA ALA A 105 3.34 -20.99 -1.33
C ALA A 105 4.28 -21.16 -2.54
N ALA A 106 4.62 -20.07 -3.25
CA ALA A 106 5.57 -20.09 -4.35
C ALA A 106 6.97 -20.55 -3.93
N LYS A 107 7.45 -20.11 -2.76
CA LYS A 107 8.74 -20.55 -2.21
C LYS A 107 8.74 -22.04 -1.83
N ALA A 108 7.65 -22.55 -1.29
CA ALA A 108 7.53 -23.96 -0.92
C ALA A 108 7.55 -24.88 -2.16
N GLN A 109 6.92 -24.48 -3.26
CA GLN A 109 6.90 -25.23 -4.51
C GLN A 109 8.24 -25.21 -5.25
N GLY A 110 8.99 -24.10 -5.17
CA GLY A 110 10.34 -24.00 -5.77
C GLY A 110 11.36 -24.92 -5.12
N ASN A 111 11.19 -25.26 -3.83
CA ASN A 111 12.11 -26.17 -3.12
C ASN A 111 11.81 -27.68 -3.40
N THR A 112 10.60 -28.02 -3.84
CA THR A 112 10.21 -29.41 -4.14
C THR A 112 10.62 -29.84 -5.55
N ALA A 113 10.90 -28.91 -6.45
CA ALA A 113 11.34 -29.22 -7.83
C ALA A 113 12.79 -29.73 -7.93
N ASN A 114 13.57 -29.70 -6.83
CA ASN A 114 14.97 -30.15 -6.81
C ASN A 114 15.21 -31.46 -6.03
N SER A 115 14.17 -32.18 -5.63
CA SER A 115 14.29 -33.49 -5.03
C SER A 115 13.39 -34.52 -5.73
N ASN A 116 13.97 -35.18 -6.70
CA ASN A 116 13.69 -36.50 -7.26
C ASN A 116 12.29 -37.11 -7.19
N SER A 117 11.75 -37.31 -8.41
CA SER A 117 11.29 -38.62 -8.95
C SER A 117 10.63 -39.63 -8.00
N ALA A 118 9.44 -40.06 -8.48
CA ALA A 118 8.71 -41.30 -8.16
C ALA A 118 7.92 -41.32 -6.85
N ASN A 119 6.66 -40.96 -6.92
CA ASN A 119 5.55 -41.92 -6.74
C ASN A 119 4.21 -41.30 -7.18
N ALA A 120 3.63 -41.91 -8.21
CA ALA A 120 2.27 -41.62 -8.65
C ALA A 120 1.31 -42.42 -7.77
N SER A 121 0.40 -41.74 -7.07
CA SER A 121 -0.90 -42.32 -6.76
C SER A 121 -1.91 -41.24 -6.35
N SER A 122 -2.93 -41.12 -7.18
CA SER A 122 -4.32 -40.70 -6.95
C SER A 122 -4.68 -39.78 -5.78
N ASN A 123 -5.08 -38.53 -6.13
CA ASN A 123 -6.24 -37.88 -5.52
C ASN A 123 -6.75 -36.73 -6.41
N THR A 124 -7.82 -37.01 -7.16
CA THR A 124 -8.37 -36.11 -8.20
C THR A 124 -9.22 -34.94 -7.65
N ALA A 125 -9.45 -34.86 -6.34
CA ALA A 125 -10.37 -33.87 -5.75
C ALA A 125 -9.71 -32.54 -5.30
N ASN A 126 -8.38 -32.44 -5.33
CA ASN A 126 -7.66 -31.25 -4.83
C ASN A 126 -6.97 -30.42 -5.95
N ALA A 127 -7.19 -30.81 -7.22
CA ALA A 127 -6.47 -30.21 -8.35
C ALA A 127 -6.93 -28.78 -8.68
N THR A 128 -8.21 -28.45 -8.48
CA THR A 128 -8.75 -27.14 -8.90
C THR A 128 -8.33 -26.01 -7.94
N ALA A 129 -8.31 -26.26 -6.63
CA ALA A 129 -7.85 -25.26 -5.66
C ALA A 129 -6.33 -25.07 -5.70
N ALA A 130 -5.56 -26.14 -5.96
CA ALA A 130 -4.10 -26.09 -6.10
C ALA A 130 -3.67 -25.34 -7.38
N ALA A 131 -4.37 -25.53 -8.50
CA ALA A 131 -4.08 -24.82 -9.75
C ALA A 131 -4.32 -23.32 -9.65
N THR A 132 -5.38 -22.89 -8.96
CA THR A 132 -5.68 -21.47 -8.74
C THR A 132 -4.64 -20.81 -7.81
N THR A 133 -4.16 -21.54 -6.80
CA THR A 133 -3.15 -21.06 -5.86
C THR A 133 -1.77 -20.98 -6.52
N ALA A 134 -1.41 -21.95 -7.35
CA ALA A 134 -0.14 -21.97 -8.08
C ALA A 134 -0.04 -20.81 -9.08
N GLY A 135 -1.09 -20.59 -9.89
CA GLY A 135 -1.11 -19.46 -10.84
C GLY A 135 -1.05 -18.09 -10.15
N GLY A 136 -1.65 -17.94 -8.97
CA GLY A 136 -1.56 -16.71 -8.18
C GLY A 136 -0.18 -16.50 -7.55
N ALA A 137 0.50 -17.57 -7.15
CA ALA A 137 1.85 -17.53 -6.60
C ALA A 137 2.88 -17.08 -7.65
N ASP A 138 2.80 -17.62 -8.87
CA ASP A 138 3.67 -17.25 -10.00
C ASP A 138 3.52 -15.77 -10.38
N LYS A 139 2.29 -15.25 -10.41
CA LYS A 139 2.01 -13.84 -10.71
C LYS A 139 2.57 -12.89 -9.65
N THR A 140 2.46 -13.25 -8.37
CA THR A 140 3.06 -12.48 -7.27
C THR A 140 4.59 -12.47 -7.37
N ALA A 141 5.21 -13.61 -7.66
CA ALA A 141 6.65 -13.71 -7.83
C ALA A 141 7.13 -12.92 -9.06
N ALA A 142 6.43 -13.00 -10.18
CA ALA A 142 6.73 -12.24 -11.40
C ALA A 142 6.65 -10.73 -11.17
N MET A 143 5.59 -10.26 -10.50
CA MET A 143 5.42 -8.86 -10.13
C MET A 143 6.55 -8.39 -9.23
N MET A 144 6.89 -9.14 -8.17
CA MET A 144 7.98 -8.77 -7.27
C MET A 144 9.32 -8.70 -7.99
N LYS A 145 9.61 -9.64 -8.89
CA LYS A 145 10.81 -9.61 -9.73
C LYS A 145 10.85 -8.38 -10.63
N ARG A 146 9.73 -8.07 -11.29
CA ARG A 146 9.59 -6.88 -12.17
C ARG A 146 9.86 -5.58 -11.42
N LEU A 147 9.41 -5.49 -10.16
CA LEU A 147 9.59 -4.33 -9.30
C LEU A 147 10.91 -4.30 -8.53
N GLY A 148 11.88 -5.18 -8.85
CA GLY A 148 13.19 -5.23 -8.22
C GLY A 148 13.21 -5.85 -6.81
N ASN A 149 12.24 -6.74 -6.50
CA ASN A 149 12.10 -7.43 -5.22
C ASN A 149 12.06 -6.48 -4.00
N PRO A 150 11.11 -5.54 -3.94
CA PRO A 150 11.09 -4.49 -2.93
C PRO A 150 10.69 -4.97 -1.53
N ALA A 151 10.21 -6.20 -1.34
CA ALA A 151 9.71 -6.71 -0.05
C ALA A 151 10.70 -6.61 1.12
N ARG A 152 12.00 -6.52 0.84
CA ARG A 152 13.04 -6.34 1.86
C ARG A 152 12.93 -5.04 2.65
N PHE A 153 12.19 -4.07 2.13
CA PHE A 153 11.96 -2.77 2.78
C PHE A 153 10.70 -2.73 3.65
N GLY A 154 9.97 -3.83 3.79
CA GLY A 154 8.68 -3.85 4.48
C GLY A 154 7.53 -3.32 3.61
N PHE A 155 6.40 -2.99 4.26
CA PHE A 155 5.19 -2.53 3.57
C PHE A 155 4.50 -1.37 4.32
N PRO A 156 3.98 -0.37 3.58
CA PRO A 156 4.07 -0.26 2.12
C PRO A 156 5.51 0.01 1.67
N VAL A 157 5.81 -0.40 0.45
CA VAL A 157 7.01 0.06 -0.25
C VAL A 157 6.57 0.71 -1.56
N PHE A 158 7.24 1.80 -1.94
CA PHE A 158 6.91 2.52 -3.16
C PHE A 158 7.98 2.25 -4.22
N VAL A 159 7.54 1.88 -5.41
CA VAL A 159 8.44 1.68 -6.55
C VAL A 159 8.05 2.68 -7.64
N VAL A 160 9.00 3.49 -8.05
CA VAL A 160 8.83 4.45 -9.14
C VAL A 160 9.32 3.82 -10.43
N LEU A 161 8.46 3.81 -11.46
CA LEU A 161 8.79 3.33 -12.80
C LEU A 161 8.75 4.50 -13.78
N ASP A 162 9.70 4.51 -14.72
CA ASP A 162 9.61 5.39 -15.89
C ASP A 162 8.50 4.94 -16.87
N GLU A 163 8.29 5.67 -17.95
CA GLU A 163 7.29 5.36 -18.96
C GLU A 163 7.53 4.05 -19.73
N ARG A 164 8.73 3.46 -19.59
CA ARG A 164 9.12 2.18 -20.20
C ARG A 164 9.02 1.02 -19.21
N GLY A 165 8.69 1.30 -17.95
CA GLY A 165 8.61 0.31 -16.89
C GLY A 165 9.94 -0.02 -16.21
N ASN A 166 11.00 0.76 -16.45
CA ASN A 166 12.25 0.61 -15.70
C ASN A 166 12.09 1.13 -14.29
N VAL A 167 12.60 0.38 -13.31
CA VAL A 167 12.62 0.81 -11.91
C VAL A 167 13.64 1.93 -11.74
N LEU A 168 13.15 3.13 -11.41
CA LEU A 168 13.98 4.30 -11.13
C LEU A 168 14.37 4.38 -9.66
N HIS A 169 13.45 4.02 -8.77
CA HIS A 169 13.64 4.14 -7.33
C HIS A 169 12.74 3.19 -6.55
N THR A 170 13.25 2.74 -5.41
CA THR A 170 12.47 2.02 -4.40
C THR A 170 12.54 2.80 -3.10
N GLN A 171 11.41 3.28 -2.62
CA GLN A 171 11.28 4.07 -1.39
C GLN A 171 10.72 3.21 -0.26
N ASP A 172 11.51 3.01 0.78
CA ASP A 172 11.06 2.49 2.06
C ASP A 172 10.12 3.51 2.73
N SER A 173 8.92 3.07 3.10
CA SER A 173 7.90 3.95 3.69
C SER A 173 8.31 4.52 5.05
N SER A 174 9.16 3.84 5.81
CA SER A 174 9.60 4.30 7.14
C SER A 174 10.29 5.66 7.09
N PHE A 175 10.95 5.99 6.00
CA PHE A 175 11.55 7.33 5.79
C PHE A 175 10.52 8.44 5.52
N LEU A 176 9.27 8.08 5.24
CA LEU A 176 8.18 9.02 4.97
C LEU A 176 7.28 9.22 6.19
N GLU A 177 7.45 8.40 7.20
CA GLU A 177 6.61 8.36 8.41
C GLU A 177 6.94 9.50 9.37
N GLU A 178 5.92 9.93 10.11
CA GLU A 178 6.00 10.89 11.21
C GLU A 178 4.89 10.61 12.23
N GLY A 179 5.28 10.35 13.47
CA GLY A 179 4.33 9.93 14.51
C GLY A 179 3.58 8.66 14.11
N ASN A 180 2.24 8.70 14.17
CA ASN A 180 1.37 7.59 13.79
C ASN A 180 0.88 7.67 12.32
N GLY A 181 1.55 8.42 11.48
CA GLY A 181 1.13 8.66 10.09
C GLY A 181 2.29 8.99 9.18
N TYR A 182 2.03 9.84 8.19
CA TYR A 182 3.00 10.24 7.19
C TYR A 182 3.25 11.74 7.22
N SER A 183 4.47 12.17 6.91
CA SER A 183 4.86 13.57 6.85
C SER A 183 4.65 14.12 5.44
N GLU A 184 3.76 15.12 5.30
CA GLU A 184 3.56 15.84 4.03
C GLU A 184 4.90 16.26 3.40
N LYS A 185 5.77 16.91 4.19
CA LYS A 185 7.07 17.40 3.73
C LYS A 185 7.96 16.29 3.17
N LYS A 186 8.02 15.13 3.85
CA LYS A 186 8.85 14.00 3.42
C LYS A 186 8.28 13.36 2.16
N VAL A 187 6.94 13.17 2.11
CA VAL A 187 6.25 12.60 0.95
C VAL A 187 6.36 13.51 -0.27
N LEU A 188 6.12 14.81 -0.12
CA LEU A 188 6.28 15.77 -1.22
C LEU A 188 7.72 15.81 -1.74
N ARG A 189 8.73 15.74 -0.85
CA ARG A 189 10.14 15.67 -1.27
C ARG A 189 10.42 14.39 -2.07
N PHE A 190 9.93 13.25 -1.63
CA PHE A 190 10.04 12.00 -2.36
C PHE A 190 9.42 12.14 -3.76
N LEU A 191 8.14 12.53 -3.84
CA LEU A 191 7.44 12.67 -5.12
C LEU A 191 8.16 13.65 -6.05
N LYS A 192 8.54 14.84 -5.56
CA LYS A 192 9.19 15.90 -6.35
C LYS A 192 10.51 15.45 -6.97
N ASN A 193 11.29 14.64 -6.26
CA ASN A 193 12.58 14.17 -6.73
C ASN A 193 12.47 13.16 -7.88
N TRP A 194 11.33 12.49 -8.02
CA TRP A 194 11.12 11.43 -9.00
C TRP A 194 10.10 11.77 -10.09
N THR A 195 9.75 13.06 -10.26
CA THR A 195 8.92 13.49 -11.39
C THR A 195 9.63 13.29 -12.72
N PRO A 196 8.91 13.10 -13.84
CA PRO A 196 9.52 13.05 -15.17
C PRO A 196 10.45 14.24 -15.46
N LYS A 197 10.05 15.43 -15.00
CA LYS A 197 10.87 16.65 -15.16
C LYS A 197 12.17 16.62 -14.34
N ALA A 198 12.15 16.00 -13.16
CA ALA A 198 13.34 15.92 -12.31
C ALA A 198 14.36 14.89 -12.80
N VAL A 199 13.87 13.80 -13.41
CA VAL A 199 14.71 12.67 -13.85
C VAL A 199 15.22 12.83 -15.27
N LYS A 200 14.40 13.36 -16.19
CA LYS A 200 14.82 13.59 -17.58
C LYS A 200 15.78 14.78 -17.61
N PRO A 201 16.96 14.66 -18.25
CA PRO A 201 17.83 15.80 -18.48
C PRO A 201 17.03 16.88 -19.21
N THR A 202 17.02 18.11 -18.70
CA THR A 202 16.59 19.25 -19.50
C THR A 202 17.59 19.38 -20.64
N ASP A 203 17.13 19.27 -21.89
CA ASP A 203 17.93 19.55 -23.10
C ASP A 203 18.35 21.03 -23.14
N GLY A 204 19.13 21.47 -22.18
CA GLY A 204 19.42 22.87 -21.94
C GLY A 204 20.84 23.16 -21.46
N ASN A 205 21.79 22.24 -21.55
CA ASN A 205 23.20 22.57 -21.29
C ASN A 205 24.17 21.87 -22.27
N LYS A 206 24.01 22.15 -23.58
CA LYS A 206 25.18 22.12 -24.47
C LYS A 206 25.97 23.39 -24.17
N ARG A 207 26.99 23.31 -23.32
CA ARG A 207 28.13 24.22 -23.30
C ARG A 207 29.30 23.54 -23.96
#